data_17e90e4ebbbc4f80a5608abc1f2b82eb
#
_entry.id   17e90e4ebbbc4f80a5608abc1f2b82eb
#
_cell.length_a   1.000
_cell.length_b   1.000
_cell.length_c   1.000
_cell.angle_alpha   90.00
_cell.angle_beta   90.00
_cell.angle_gamma   90.00
#
_symmetry.space_group_name_H-M   'P 1'
#
loop_
_entity.id
_entity.type
_entity.pdbx_description
1 polymer ?
#
loop_
_entity_poly.entity_id
_entity_poly.type
_entity_poly.pdbx_seq_one_letter_code
_entity_poly.pdbx_strand_id
1 'polypeptide(L)'
;MDYIDAAVSAVREDNRNKYSRSFAMVDRYLHLHYADQVGVNTLSEMMQINPSYFSKLFKEYFHKSYVEYLTDIRLEKAKALLSSGESVQTTAEKTGFSDHTYFARVFKQKYGVSPTDFKKVQG
;
A
#
# COMPACT_ATOMS: atom_id res chain seq x y z
N MET A 1 5.03 35.92 2.49
CA MET A 1 5.30 34.48 2.45
C MET A 1 4.27 33.69 3.24
N ASP A 2 4.03 34.08 4.47
CA ASP A 2 3.12 33.35 5.34
C ASP A 2 1.68 33.29 4.80
N TYR A 3 1.25 34.37 4.14
CA TYR A 3 -0.11 34.42 3.59
C TYR A 3 -0.30 33.39 2.47
N ILE A 4 0.68 33.25 1.58
CA ILE A 4 0.61 32.29 0.48
C ILE A 4 0.71 30.87 1.00
N ASP A 5 1.61 30.62 1.96
CA ASP A 5 1.76 29.29 2.57
C ASP A 5 0.51 28.88 3.31
N ALA A 6 -0.13 29.78 4.04
CA ALA A 6 -1.37 29.51 4.74
C ALA A 6 -2.50 29.19 3.75
N ALA A 7 -2.59 29.89 2.62
CA ALA A 7 -3.62 29.61 1.61
C ALA A 7 -3.42 28.26 0.97
N VAL A 8 -2.17 27.87 0.66
CA VAL A 8 -1.85 26.56 0.10
C VAL A 8 -2.18 25.46 1.09
N SER A 9 -1.83 25.65 2.36
CA SER A 9 -2.14 24.67 3.43
C SER A 9 -3.64 24.51 3.60
N ALA A 10 -4.41 25.60 3.55
CA ALA A 10 -5.87 25.53 3.67
C ALA A 10 -6.51 24.76 2.52
N VAL A 11 -6.00 24.95 1.28
CA VAL A 11 -6.50 24.20 0.12
C VAL A 11 -6.20 22.72 0.26
N ARG A 12 -5.01 22.36 0.75
CA ARG A 12 -4.66 20.96 0.99
C ARG A 12 -5.53 20.32 2.06
N GLU A 13 -5.82 21.04 3.13
CA GLU A 13 -6.71 20.57 4.19
C GLU A 13 -8.13 20.37 3.67
N ASP A 14 -8.63 21.29 2.85
CA ASP A 14 -9.94 21.16 2.22
C ASP A 14 -10.01 19.91 1.36
N ASN A 15 -8.99 19.66 0.56
CA ASN A 15 -8.94 18.46 -0.29
C ASN A 15 -8.89 17.19 0.55
N ARG A 16 -8.12 17.17 1.63
CA ARG A 16 -8.09 16.04 2.54
C ARG A 16 -9.44 15.78 3.17
N ASN A 17 -10.10 16.82 3.68
CA ASN A 17 -11.40 16.69 4.30
C ASN A 17 -12.45 16.26 3.29
N LYS A 18 -12.38 16.81 2.07
CA LYS A 18 -13.33 16.47 1.01
C LYS A 18 -13.30 15.00 0.66
N TYR A 19 -12.11 14.39 0.61
CA TYR A 19 -11.94 13.01 0.18
C TYR A 19 -11.69 12.04 1.33
N SER A 20 -11.79 12.47 2.58
CA SER A 20 -11.46 11.62 3.72
C SER A 20 -12.29 10.34 3.79
N ARG A 21 -13.58 10.43 3.51
CA ARG A 21 -14.46 9.25 3.47
C ARG A 21 -14.09 8.32 2.32
N SER A 22 -13.79 8.89 1.17
CA SER A 22 -13.41 8.10 0.00
C SER A 22 -12.10 7.37 0.24
N PHE A 23 -11.11 8.04 0.85
CA PHE A 23 -9.85 7.39 1.18
C PHE A 23 -10.00 6.34 2.28
N ALA A 24 -10.90 6.54 3.23
CA ALA A 24 -11.21 5.51 4.22
C ALA A 24 -11.78 4.25 3.54
N MET A 25 -12.64 4.44 2.54
CA MET A 25 -13.15 3.33 1.73
C MET A 25 -12.05 2.64 0.93
N VAL A 26 -11.17 3.41 0.30
CA VAL A 26 -10.04 2.89 -0.46
C VAL A 26 -9.13 2.07 0.46
N ASP A 27 -8.81 2.60 1.63
CA ASP A 27 -7.96 1.92 2.61
C ASP A 27 -8.57 0.57 3.01
N ARG A 28 -9.85 0.56 3.35
CA ARG A 28 -10.55 -0.66 3.70
C ARG A 28 -10.56 -1.65 2.54
N TYR A 29 -10.80 -1.17 1.33
CA TYR A 29 -10.78 -2.01 0.14
C TYR A 29 -9.41 -2.66 -0.07
N LEU A 30 -8.34 -1.89 0.09
CA LEU A 30 -6.98 -2.41 -0.06
C LEU A 30 -6.67 -3.48 0.98
N HIS A 31 -7.09 -3.29 2.23
CA HIS A 31 -6.87 -4.29 3.27
C HIS A 31 -7.66 -5.58 3.04
N LEU A 32 -8.82 -5.48 2.38
CA LEU A 32 -9.65 -6.65 2.06
C LEU A 32 -9.21 -7.34 0.77
N HIS A 33 -8.66 -6.60 -0.20
CA HIS A 33 -8.35 -7.09 -1.54
C HIS A 33 -6.87 -6.95 -1.91
N TYR A 34 -5.99 -6.92 -0.93
CA TYR A 34 -4.56 -6.67 -1.17
C TYR A 34 -3.92 -7.71 -2.09
N ALA A 35 -4.43 -8.94 -2.11
CA ALA A 35 -3.88 -10.00 -2.94
C ALA A 35 -4.34 -9.92 -4.40
N ASP A 36 -5.36 -9.12 -4.67
CA ASP A 36 -5.92 -8.99 -6.01
C ASP A 36 -5.12 -7.97 -6.83
N GLN A 37 -5.29 -8.00 -8.14
CA GLN A 37 -4.67 -7.03 -9.03
C GLN A 37 -5.48 -5.74 -9.02
N VAL A 38 -5.25 -4.91 -8.01
CA VAL A 38 -5.97 -3.65 -7.83
C VAL A 38 -5.11 -2.50 -8.35
N GLY A 39 -5.58 -1.81 -9.38
CA GLY A 39 -4.85 -0.73 -10.01
C GLY A 39 -5.40 0.65 -9.64
N VAL A 40 -4.61 1.67 -9.96
CA VAL A 40 -4.99 3.07 -9.74
C VAL A 40 -6.29 3.40 -10.50
N ASN A 41 -6.48 2.83 -11.70
CA ASN A 41 -7.68 3.11 -12.48
C ASN A 41 -8.96 2.69 -11.75
N THR A 42 -8.96 1.49 -11.16
CA THR A 42 -10.10 1.00 -10.40
C THR A 42 -10.41 1.90 -9.21
N LEU A 43 -9.38 2.27 -8.45
CA LEU A 43 -9.56 3.09 -7.26
C LEU A 43 -9.97 4.51 -7.58
N SER A 44 -9.41 5.09 -8.65
CA SER A 44 -9.78 6.44 -9.07
C SER A 44 -11.23 6.49 -9.56
N GLU A 45 -11.69 5.44 -10.21
CA GLU A 45 -13.11 5.32 -10.60
C GLU A 45 -14.01 5.28 -9.37
N MET A 46 -13.61 4.55 -8.33
CA MET A 46 -14.37 4.50 -7.08
C MET A 46 -14.54 5.88 -6.47
N MET A 47 -13.54 6.74 -6.63
CA MET A 47 -13.58 8.11 -6.12
C MET A 47 -14.09 9.13 -7.14
N GLN A 48 -14.36 8.71 -8.37
CA GLN A 48 -14.84 9.57 -9.46
C GLN A 48 -13.88 10.73 -9.77
N ILE A 49 -12.58 10.44 -9.74
CA ILE A 49 -11.52 11.38 -10.11
C ILE A 49 -10.58 10.72 -11.11
N ASN A 50 -9.77 11.53 -11.81
CA ASN A 50 -8.83 10.94 -12.77
C ASN A 50 -7.66 10.27 -12.06
N PRO A 51 -6.98 9.31 -12.72
CA PRO A 51 -5.89 8.55 -12.09
C PRO A 51 -4.70 9.40 -11.63
N SER A 52 -4.34 10.42 -12.38
CA SER A 52 -3.21 11.29 -12.01
C SER A 52 -3.52 12.07 -10.74
N TYR A 53 -4.73 12.59 -10.64
CA TYR A 53 -5.16 13.33 -9.45
C TYR A 53 -5.29 12.38 -8.25
N PHE A 54 -5.81 11.18 -8.48
CA PHE A 54 -5.87 10.15 -7.43
C PHE A 54 -4.48 9.87 -6.85
N SER A 55 -3.49 9.65 -7.72
CA SER A 55 -2.13 9.34 -7.26
C SER A 55 -1.55 10.47 -6.42
N LYS A 56 -1.77 11.71 -6.83
CA LYS A 56 -1.30 12.88 -6.09
C LYS A 56 -1.96 12.97 -4.72
N LEU A 57 -3.29 12.87 -4.67
CA LEU A 57 -4.04 12.93 -3.42
C LEU A 57 -3.72 11.76 -2.50
N PHE A 58 -3.54 10.57 -3.07
CA PHE A 58 -3.18 9.39 -2.29
C PHE A 58 -1.88 9.62 -1.53
N LYS A 59 -0.86 10.12 -2.23
CA LYS A 59 0.44 10.39 -1.61
C LYS A 59 0.33 11.48 -0.53
N GLU A 60 -0.48 12.50 -0.76
CA GLU A 60 -0.71 13.54 0.24
C GLU A 60 -1.42 13.00 1.47
N TYR A 61 -2.42 12.14 1.27
CA TYR A 61 -3.22 11.61 2.36
C TYR A 61 -2.49 10.53 3.17
N PHE A 62 -1.86 9.58 2.48
CA PHE A 62 -1.21 8.44 3.12
C PHE A 62 0.29 8.62 3.33
N HIS A 63 0.90 9.68 2.82
CA HIS A 63 2.33 10.00 2.91
C HIS A 63 3.22 8.96 2.22
N LYS A 64 2.65 8.14 1.36
CA LYS A 64 3.33 7.12 0.55
C LYS A 64 2.63 7.02 -0.80
N SER A 65 3.35 6.58 -1.83
CA SER A 65 2.70 6.27 -3.09
C SER A 65 1.76 5.06 -2.91
N TYR A 66 0.83 4.92 -3.84
CA TYR A 66 -0.08 3.77 -3.83
C TYR A 66 0.68 2.45 -3.86
N VAL A 67 1.71 2.35 -4.70
CA VAL A 67 2.51 1.12 -4.83
C VAL A 67 3.21 0.79 -3.51
N GLU A 68 3.82 1.78 -2.86
CA GLU A 68 4.48 1.57 -1.57
C GLU A 68 3.49 1.13 -0.50
N TYR A 69 2.33 1.79 -0.47
CA TYR A 69 1.31 1.49 0.54
C TYR A 69 0.76 0.07 0.38
N LEU A 70 0.42 -0.32 -0.85
CA LEU A 70 -0.06 -1.68 -1.11
C LEU A 70 1.02 -2.73 -0.83
N THR A 71 2.25 -2.44 -1.23
CA THR A 71 3.38 -3.34 -0.96
C THR A 71 3.56 -3.55 0.54
N ASP A 72 3.44 -2.49 1.34
CA ASP A 72 3.54 -2.60 2.80
C ASP A 72 2.44 -3.50 3.37
N ILE A 73 1.21 -3.35 2.92
CA ILE A 73 0.12 -4.22 3.36
C ILE A 73 0.42 -5.68 3.02
N ARG A 74 0.83 -5.94 1.77
CA ARG A 74 1.17 -7.29 1.33
C ARG A 74 2.30 -7.90 2.13
N LEU A 75 3.32 -7.10 2.45
CA LEU A 75 4.47 -7.58 3.22
C LEU A 75 4.09 -7.89 4.67
N GLU A 76 3.23 -7.11 5.28
CA GLU A 76 2.74 -7.41 6.62
C GLU A 76 1.96 -8.73 6.66
N LYS A 77 1.11 -8.96 5.66
CA LYS A 77 0.39 -10.21 5.53
C LYS A 77 1.34 -11.38 5.25
N ALA A 78 2.35 -11.16 4.42
CA ALA A 78 3.37 -12.16 4.13
C ALA A 78 4.12 -12.57 5.40
N LYS A 79 4.52 -11.60 6.21
CA LYS A 79 5.20 -11.87 7.47
C LYS A 79 4.35 -12.76 8.39
N ALA A 80 3.06 -12.48 8.49
CA ALA A 80 2.15 -13.27 9.29
C ALA A 80 2.03 -14.70 8.77
N LEU A 81 1.93 -14.88 7.45
CA LEU A 81 1.84 -16.22 6.84
C LEU A 81 3.12 -17.02 7.05
N LEU A 82 4.29 -16.40 6.88
CA LEU A 82 5.56 -17.06 7.12
C LEU A 82 5.69 -17.49 8.58
N SER A 83 5.24 -16.64 9.51
CA SER A 83 5.25 -16.96 10.94
C SER A 83 4.31 -18.13 11.27
N SER A 84 3.24 -18.30 10.50
CA SER A 84 2.31 -19.41 10.70
C SER A 84 2.76 -20.72 10.05
N GLY A 85 3.89 -20.71 9.34
CA GLY A 85 4.46 -21.93 8.75
C GLY A 85 4.27 -22.08 7.24
N GLU A 86 3.64 -21.11 6.58
CA GLU A 86 3.48 -21.18 5.12
C GLU A 86 4.83 -21.13 4.40
N SER A 87 4.90 -21.80 3.24
CA SER A 87 6.10 -21.76 2.42
C SER A 87 6.31 -20.35 1.84
N VAL A 88 7.55 -20.04 1.49
CA VAL A 88 7.87 -18.75 0.87
C VAL A 88 7.12 -18.57 -0.45
N GLN A 89 7.07 -19.60 -1.29
CA GLN A 89 6.37 -19.55 -2.56
C GLN A 89 4.87 -19.30 -2.38
N THR A 90 4.22 -20.08 -1.52
CA THR A 90 2.79 -19.94 -1.25
C THR A 90 2.48 -18.57 -0.65
N THR A 91 3.34 -18.10 0.24
CA THR A 91 3.18 -16.78 0.86
C THR A 91 3.18 -15.66 -0.21
N ALA A 92 4.15 -15.70 -1.14
CA ALA A 92 4.21 -14.71 -2.21
C ALA A 92 2.93 -14.73 -3.04
N GLU A 93 2.46 -15.91 -3.40
CA GLU A 93 1.24 -16.07 -4.19
C GLU A 93 0.00 -15.57 -3.45
N LYS A 94 -0.18 -15.98 -2.21
CA LYS A 94 -1.34 -15.60 -1.39
C LYS A 94 -1.41 -14.11 -1.08
N THR A 95 -0.28 -13.42 -1.12
CA THR A 95 -0.23 -11.99 -0.82
C THR A 95 -0.22 -11.11 -2.07
N GLY A 96 -0.33 -11.71 -3.25
CA GLY A 96 -0.50 -10.97 -4.50
C GLY A 96 0.78 -10.63 -5.24
N PHE A 97 1.91 -11.21 -4.83
CA PHE A 97 3.18 -11.01 -5.53
C PHE A 97 3.29 -12.00 -6.68
N SER A 98 3.27 -11.50 -7.91
CA SER A 98 3.41 -12.33 -9.10
C SER A 98 4.88 -12.66 -9.40
N ASP A 99 5.81 -11.86 -8.87
CA ASP A 99 7.26 -12.02 -9.08
C ASP A 99 7.92 -12.34 -7.75
N HIS A 100 8.43 -13.56 -7.63
CA HIS A 100 9.06 -14.03 -6.39
C HIS A 100 10.38 -13.30 -6.09
N THR A 101 11.11 -12.91 -7.11
CA THR A 101 12.36 -12.15 -6.96
C THR A 101 12.06 -10.76 -6.39
N TYR A 102 11.04 -10.11 -6.91
CA TYR A 102 10.58 -8.82 -6.41
C TYR A 102 10.11 -8.94 -4.96
N PHE A 103 9.32 -9.97 -4.65
CA PHE A 103 8.86 -10.22 -3.29
C PHE A 103 10.02 -10.34 -2.31
N ALA A 104 11.02 -11.17 -2.65
CA ALA A 104 12.17 -11.39 -1.78
C ALA A 104 12.95 -10.09 -1.55
N ARG A 105 13.10 -9.28 -2.60
CA ARG A 105 13.83 -8.02 -2.51
C ARG A 105 13.13 -7.01 -1.61
N VAL A 106 11.83 -6.77 -1.82
CA VAL A 106 11.11 -5.78 -1.01
C VAL A 106 10.90 -6.25 0.43
N PHE A 107 10.76 -7.56 0.64
CA PHE A 107 10.70 -8.13 1.99
C PHE A 107 12.00 -7.86 2.75
N LYS A 108 13.13 -8.14 2.11
CA LYS A 108 14.44 -7.91 2.72
C LYS A 108 14.68 -6.42 2.99
N GLN A 109 14.26 -5.55 2.07
CA GLN A 109 14.39 -4.11 2.25
C GLN A 109 13.61 -3.63 3.48
N LYS A 110 12.42 -4.18 3.71
CA LYS A 110 11.59 -3.75 4.82
C LYS A 110 12.01 -4.36 6.16
N TYR A 111 12.33 -5.65 6.18
CA TYR A 111 12.56 -6.37 7.43
C TYR A 111 14.02 -6.71 7.70
N GLY A 112 14.93 -6.42 6.77
CA GLY A 112 16.36 -6.64 6.95
C GLY A 112 16.84 -8.05 6.70
N VAL A 113 15.94 -9.02 6.51
CA VAL A 113 16.26 -10.42 6.22
C VAL A 113 15.39 -10.91 5.07
N SER A 114 15.87 -11.92 4.33
CA SER A 114 15.09 -12.52 3.27
C SER A 114 13.89 -13.30 3.84
N PRO A 115 12.85 -13.57 3.04
CA PRO A 115 11.74 -14.40 3.50
C PRO A 115 12.19 -15.79 3.97
N THR A 116 13.15 -16.38 3.28
CA THR A 116 13.69 -17.70 3.65
C THR A 116 14.37 -17.64 5.01
N ASP A 117 15.22 -16.66 5.22
CA ASP A 117 15.92 -16.50 6.50
C ASP A 117 14.95 -16.16 7.63
N PHE A 118 13.95 -15.33 7.35
CA PHE A 118 12.92 -15.01 8.34
C PHE A 118 12.19 -16.27 8.78
N LYS A 119 11.82 -17.13 7.84
CA LYS A 119 11.11 -18.37 8.14
C LYS A 119 11.99 -19.32 8.99
N LYS A 120 13.28 -19.39 8.72
CA LYS A 120 14.21 -20.22 9.50
C LYS A 120 14.28 -19.77 10.96
N VAL A 121 14.29 -18.45 11.18
CA VAL A 121 14.33 -17.91 12.55
C VAL A 121 13.03 -18.20 13.30
N GLN A 122 11.89 -18.14 12.61
CA GLN A 122 10.59 -18.40 13.21
C GLN A 122 10.35 -19.89 13.45
N GLY A 123 10.94 -20.74 12.60
CA GLY A 123 10.79 -22.18 12.71
C GLY A 123 11.76 -22.80 13.66
#